data_4f6298075469d62b004f48df01bfda22
#
_entry.id   4f6298075469d62b004f48df01bfda22
#
_cell.length_a   1.000
_cell.length_b   1.000
_cell.length_c   1.000
_cell.angle_alpha   90.00
_cell.angle_beta   90.00
_cell.angle_gamma   90.00
#
_symmetry.space_group_name_H-M   'P 1'
#
loop_
_entity.id
_entity.type
_entity.pdbx_description
1 polymer ?
#
loop_
_entity_poly.entity_id
_entity_poly.type
_entity_poly.pdbx_seq_one_letter_code
_entity_poly.pdbx_strand_id
1 'polypeptide(L)'
;KKQKILCAKFREGHFEGVLDVLNRFIKLISPKLMFMGEKDYQQFFLVRDFISKKFNTKVCCCKTIRSTNGVALSSRNKLLSKTEFKTAGLIANKLSKLKRFITKKNGNYFINDKKSKELIQKTKKSLTKKYDIKIEYMECRNLLDLSTNLNKKPFKLFLSYFLKNIRLIDNF
;
A
#
# COMPACT_ATOMS: atom_id res chain seq x y z
N LYS A 1 -4.98 16.33 12.60
CA LYS A 1 -3.72 15.65 13.00
C LYS A 1 -3.33 14.71 11.87
N LYS A 2 -2.22 14.99 11.16
CA LYS A 2 -1.67 14.10 10.11
C LYS A 2 -1.25 12.80 10.78
N GLN A 3 -1.89 11.70 10.41
CA GLN A 3 -1.57 10.40 11.00
C GLN A 3 -0.19 9.95 10.48
N LYS A 4 0.81 9.94 11.37
CA LYS A 4 2.14 9.35 11.09
C LYS A 4 2.02 7.81 11.06
N ILE A 5 1.41 7.28 9.99
CA ILE A 5 1.21 5.84 9.77
C ILE A 5 1.78 5.42 8.42
N LEU A 6 2.02 4.13 8.21
CA LEU A 6 2.51 3.58 6.95
C LEU A 6 3.72 4.37 6.40
N CYS A 7 3.65 4.82 5.15
CA CYS A 7 4.72 5.62 4.51
C CYS A 7 4.96 6.96 5.22
N ALA A 8 3.93 7.63 5.75
CA ALA A 8 4.09 8.91 6.44
C ALA A 8 4.94 8.83 7.72
N LYS A 9 5.04 7.63 8.32
CA LYS A 9 5.90 7.38 9.48
C LYS A 9 7.40 7.41 9.11
N PHE A 10 7.75 7.02 7.88
CA PHE A 10 9.12 6.78 7.41
C PHE A 10 9.59 7.81 6.38
N ARG A 11 8.72 8.73 5.95
CA ARG A 11 8.97 9.73 4.92
C ARG A 11 8.39 11.06 5.35
N GLU A 12 9.09 11.75 6.23
CA GLU A 12 8.68 13.07 6.72
C GLU A 12 8.60 14.08 5.56
N GLY A 13 7.59 14.94 5.56
CA GLY A 13 7.37 15.95 4.51
C GLY A 13 6.89 15.43 3.16
N HIS A 14 6.94 14.12 2.91
CA HIS A 14 6.63 13.55 1.60
C HIS A 14 5.21 13.85 1.12
N PHE A 15 4.21 13.61 1.95
CA PHE A 15 2.81 13.82 1.53
C PHE A 15 2.46 15.29 1.46
N GLU A 16 3.09 16.11 2.27
CA GLU A 16 3.00 17.57 2.19
C GLU A 16 3.48 18.07 0.80
N GLY A 17 4.64 17.60 0.36
CA GLY A 17 5.16 17.91 -0.97
C GLY A 17 4.26 17.40 -2.10
N VAL A 18 3.72 16.18 -1.97
CA VAL A 18 2.76 15.64 -2.96
C VAL A 18 1.50 16.51 -3.04
N LEU A 19 0.94 16.91 -1.91
CA LEU A 19 -0.27 17.73 -1.88
C LEU A 19 -0.02 19.14 -2.43
N ASP A 20 1.15 19.74 -2.15
CA ASP A 20 1.51 21.05 -2.71
C ASP A 20 1.63 21.00 -4.24
N VAL A 21 2.37 20.04 -4.76
CA VAL A 21 2.53 19.85 -6.22
C VAL A 21 1.17 19.63 -6.89
N LEU A 22 0.34 18.75 -6.35
CA LEU A 22 -0.98 18.48 -6.91
C LEU A 22 -1.93 19.68 -6.81
N ASN A 23 -1.85 20.45 -5.72
CA ASN A 23 -2.62 21.69 -5.58
C ASN A 23 -2.28 22.70 -6.69
N ARG A 24 -1.01 22.83 -7.06
CA ARG A 24 -0.55 23.69 -8.16
C ARG A 24 -1.03 23.18 -9.51
N PHE A 25 -0.89 21.87 -9.79
CA PHE A 25 -1.36 21.28 -11.04
C PHE A 25 -2.87 21.40 -11.24
N ILE A 26 -3.65 21.17 -10.19
CA ILE A 26 -5.11 21.27 -10.31
C ILE A 26 -5.56 22.70 -10.52
N LYS A 27 -4.93 23.68 -9.88
CA LYS A 27 -5.20 25.09 -10.15
C LYS A 27 -4.89 25.51 -11.59
N LEU A 28 -3.82 24.95 -12.16
CA LEU A 28 -3.38 25.27 -13.53
C LEU A 28 -4.25 24.58 -14.58
N ILE A 29 -4.58 23.30 -14.37
CA ILE A 29 -5.23 22.47 -15.40
C ILE A 29 -6.75 22.40 -15.22
N SER A 30 -7.24 22.59 -13.98
CA SER A 30 -8.66 22.45 -13.59
C SER A 30 -9.33 21.16 -14.11
N PRO A 31 -8.75 19.96 -13.90
CA PRO A 31 -9.23 18.72 -14.47
C PRO A 31 -10.55 18.30 -13.81
N LYS A 32 -11.50 17.75 -14.60
CA LYS A 32 -12.71 17.12 -14.05
C LYS A 32 -12.43 15.81 -13.33
N LEU A 33 -11.47 15.04 -13.85
CA LEU A 33 -11.08 13.73 -13.33
C LEU A 33 -9.56 13.65 -13.12
N MET A 34 -9.15 13.05 -12.01
CA MET A 34 -7.75 12.70 -11.72
C MET A 34 -7.64 11.23 -11.38
N PHE A 35 -6.76 10.51 -12.05
CA PHE A 35 -6.57 9.08 -11.86
C PHE A 35 -5.30 8.82 -11.04
N MET A 36 -5.41 7.94 -10.02
CA MET A 36 -4.30 7.56 -9.15
C MET A 36 -4.22 6.05 -9.00
N GLY A 37 -3.00 5.51 -8.99
CA GLY A 37 -2.78 4.08 -8.81
C GLY A 37 -3.06 3.62 -7.36
N GLU A 38 -3.79 2.52 -7.22
CA GLU A 38 -4.14 1.88 -5.95
C GLU A 38 -2.91 1.40 -5.17
N LYS A 39 -1.80 1.11 -5.85
CA LYS A 39 -0.54 0.71 -5.23
C LYS A 39 -0.09 1.71 -4.16
N ASP A 40 -0.24 2.99 -4.41
CA ASP A 40 0.08 4.07 -3.49
C ASP A 40 -1.16 4.52 -2.70
N TYR A 41 -1.90 3.56 -2.11
CA TYR A 41 -3.22 3.77 -1.52
C TYR A 41 -3.26 4.86 -0.45
N GLN A 42 -2.24 4.97 0.42
CA GLN A 42 -2.18 6.05 1.40
C GLN A 42 -2.11 7.43 0.71
N GLN A 43 -1.34 7.54 -0.37
CA GLN A 43 -1.28 8.76 -1.17
C GLN A 43 -2.64 9.06 -1.81
N PHE A 44 -3.26 8.07 -2.46
CA PHE A 44 -4.61 8.21 -3.01
C PHE A 44 -5.62 8.68 -1.94
N PHE A 45 -5.60 8.07 -0.76
CA PHE A 45 -6.51 8.41 0.34
C PHE A 45 -6.36 9.87 0.77
N LEU A 46 -5.13 10.33 1.01
CA LEU A 46 -4.84 11.70 1.43
C LEU A 46 -5.16 12.73 0.34
N VAL A 47 -4.79 12.42 -0.91
CA VAL A 47 -5.05 13.29 -2.06
C VAL A 47 -6.54 13.40 -2.31
N ARG A 48 -7.30 12.31 -2.29
CA ARG A 48 -8.74 12.33 -2.45
C ARG A 48 -9.42 13.21 -1.41
N ASP A 49 -9.06 13.07 -0.13
CA ASP A 49 -9.63 13.89 0.96
C ASP A 49 -9.29 15.38 0.78
N PHE A 50 -8.05 15.69 0.41
CA PHE A 50 -7.61 17.07 0.17
C PHE A 50 -8.32 17.71 -1.03
N ILE A 51 -8.38 16.99 -2.16
CA ILE A 51 -8.92 17.50 -3.41
C ILE A 51 -10.44 17.69 -3.31
N SER A 52 -11.18 16.72 -2.76
CA SER A 52 -12.62 16.80 -2.63
C SER A 52 -13.12 17.95 -1.75
N LYS A 53 -12.27 18.44 -0.85
CA LYS A 53 -12.58 19.60 0.01
C LYS A 53 -12.29 20.96 -0.63
N LYS A 54 -11.48 20.98 -1.67
CA LYS A 54 -10.90 22.23 -2.19
C LYS A 54 -11.20 22.49 -3.67
N PHE A 55 -11.51 21.46 -4.43
CA PHE A 55 -11.66 21.53 -5.88
C PHE A 55 -12.85 20.68 -6.36
N ASN A 56 -13.41 21.09 -7.51
CA ASN A 56 -14.45 20.29 -8.21
C ASN A 56 -13.78 19.25 -9.14
N THR A 57 -12.81 18.51 -8.59
CA THR A 57 -12.09 17.44 -9.30
C THR A 57 -12.36 16.11 -8.62
N LYS A 58 -12.88 15.13 -9.37
CA LYS A 58 -13.09 13.77 -8.87
C LYS A 58 -11.80 12.96 -8.95
N VAL A 59 -11.32 12.41 -7.82
CA VAL A 59 -10.15 11.53 -7.77
C VAL A 59 -10.59 10.08 -7.88
N CYS A 60 -10.10 9.39 -8.92
CA CYS A 60 -10.44 8.02 -9.26
C CYS A 60 -9.26 7.08 -8.92
N CYS A 61 -9.55 5.96 -8.25
CA CYS A 61 -8.56 4.93 -7.94
C CYS A 61 -8.46 3.89 -9.06
N CYS A 62 -7.28 3.71 -9.64
CA CYS A 62 -7.00 2.69 -10.65
C CYS A 62 -6.36 1.47 -10.01
N LYS A 63 -6.85 0.28 -10.34
CA LYS A 63 -6.31 -1.00 -9.83
C LYS A 63 -4.82 -1.14 -10.12
N THR A 64 -4.11 -1.75 -9.19
CA THR A 64 -2.68 -2.04 -9.34
C THR A 64 -2.45 -3.05 -10.48
N ILE A 65 -1.68 -2.65 -11.48
CA ILE A 65 -1.21 -3.55 -12.54
C ILE A 65 0.03 -4.28 -12.03
N ARG A 66 0.10 -5.58 -12.32
CA ARG A 66 1.18 -6.47 -11.86
C ARG A 66 1.85 -7.16 -13.04
N SER A 67 3.13 -7.43 -12.89
CA SER A 67 3.87 -8.31 -13.79
C SER A 67 3.43 -9.77 -13.66
N THR A 68 3.86 -10.61 -14.57
CA THR A 68 3.53 -12.06 -14.60
C THR A 68 3.93 -12.79 -13.33
N ASN A 69 5.00 -12.34 -12.64
CA ASN A 69 5.42 -12.89 -11.35
C ASN A 69 4.69 -12.29 -10.13
N GLY A 70 3.69 -11.40 -10.34
CA GLY A 70 2.86 -10.81 -9.28
C GLY A 70 3.36 -9.50 -8.69
N VAL A 71 4.55 -9.02 -9.08
CA VAL A 71 5.09 -7.74 -8.58
C VAL A 71 4.28 -6.56 -9.13
N ALA A 72 3.88 -5.64 -8.25
CA ALA A 72 3.23 -4.40 -8.67
C ALA A 72 4.17 -3.56 -9.55
N LEU A 73 3.68 -3.07 -10.69
CA LEU A 73 4.51 -2.27 -11.60
C LEU A 73 4.96 -0.97 -10.94
N SER A 74 6.26 -0.69 -11.07
CA SER A 74 6.91 0.51 -10.54
C SER A 74 8.19 0.81 -11.31
N SER A 75 8.55 2.10 -11.42
CA SER A 75 9.86 2.50 -11.95
C SER A 75 11.03 1.92 -11.14
N ARG A 76 10.84 1.69 -9.84
CA ARG A 76 11.85 1.05 -8.98
C ARG A 76 12.14 -0.39 -9.34
N ASN A 77 11.26 -1.07 -10.05
CA ASN A 77 11.51 -2.45 -10.50
C ASN A 77 12.69 -2.53 -11.47
N LYS A 78 12.98 -1.44 -12.20
CA LYS A 78 14.15 -1.33 -13.09
C LYS A 78 15.49 -1.32 -12.33
N LEU A 79 15.48 -1.03 -11.05
CA LEU A 79 16.66 -1.02 -10.20
C LEU A 79 16.97 -2.41 -9.63
N LEU A 80 16.05 -3.36 -9.75
CA LEU A 80 16.21 -4.73 -9.27
C LEU A 80 16.97 -5.57 -10.27
N SER A 81 17.92 -6.37 -9.81
CA SER A 81 18.49 -7.46 -10.59
C SER A 81 17.41 -8.52 -10.89
N LYS A 82 17.70 -9.42 -11.85
CA LYS A 82 16.78 -10.52 -12.20
C LYS A 82 16.44 -11.39 -10.98
N THR A 83 17.41 -11.67 -10.11
CA THR A 83 17.23 -12.46 -8.89
C THR A 83 16.37 -11.73 -7.87
N GLU A 84 16.63 -10.43 -7.67
CA GLU A 84 15.83 -9.58 -6.75
C GLU A 84 14.40 -9.43 -7.25
N PHE A 85 14.18 -9.24 -8.55
CA PHE A 85 12.85 -9.17 -9.12
C PHE A 85 12.07 -10.49 -8.96
N LYS A 86 12.76 -11.65 -9.11
CA LYS A 86 12.19 -12.97 -8.80
C LYS A 86 11.80 -13.08 -7.32
N THR A 87 12.68 -12.64 -6.42
CA THR A 87 12.43 -12.61 -4.97
C THR A 87 11.23 -11.72 -4.61
N ALA A 88 11.15 -10.52 -5.19
CA ALA A 88 9.99 -9.64 -5.02
C ALA A 88 8.68 -10.31 -5.46
N GLY A 89 8.70 -11.09 -6.54
CA GLY A 89 7.56 -11.89 -7.00
C GLY A 89 7.15 -12.98 -5.99
N LEU A 90 8.11 -13.68 -5.41
CA LEU A 90 7.83 -14.68 -4.37
C LEU A 90 7.19 -14.05 -3.12
N ILE A 91 7.65 -12.86 -2.73
CA ILE A 91 7.07 -12.09 -1.63
C ILE A 91 5.64 -11.67 -1.97
N ALA A 92 5.42 -11.08 -3.14
CA ALA A 92 4.10 -10.64 -3.59
C ALA A 92 3.09 -11.79 -3.63
N ASN A 93 3.48 -12.94 -4.19
CA ASN A 93 2.66 -14.15 -4.22
C ASN A 93 2.34 -14.70 -2.82
N LYS A 94 3.32 -14.69 -1.90
CA LYS A 94 3.08 -15.10 -0.50
C LYS A 94 2.05 -14.21 0.18
N LEU A 95 2.13 -12.90 -0.02
CA LEU A 95 1.19 -11.94 0.58
C LEU A 95 -0.19 -11.97 -0.07
N SER A 96 -0.27 -12.17 -1.38
CA SER A 96 -1.54 -12.39 -2.07
C SER A 96 -2.26 -13.64 -1.54
N LYS A 97 -1.53 -14.74 -1.31
CA LYS A 97 -2.07 -15.96 -0.69
C LYS A 97 -2.53 -15.71 0.75
N LEU A 98 -1.72 -15.00 1.55
CA LEU A 98 -2.09 -14.62 2.91
C LEU A 98 -3.38 -13.78 2.94
N LYS A 99 -3.46 -12.75 2.09
CA LYS A 99 -4.66 -11.90 1.98
C LYS A 99 -5.90 -12.72 1.61
N ARG A 100 -5.78 -13.60 0.61
CA ARG A 100 -6.90 -14.50 0.20
C ARG A 100 -7.33 -15.42 1.34
N PHE A 101 -6.38 -15.97 2.09
CA PHE A 101 -6.70 -16.83 3.24
C PHE A 101 -7.48 -16.07 4.32
N ILE A 102 -7.01 -14.87 4.70
CA ILE A 102 -7.68 -14.01 5.68
C ILE A 102 -9.09 -13.63 5.17
N THR A 103 -9.21 -13.25 3.90
CA THR A 103 -10.49 -12.86 3.28
C THR A 103 -11.46 -14.05 3.22
N LYS A 104 -11.01 -15.25 2.82
CA LYS A 104 -11.86 -16.45 2.75
C LYS A 104 -12.43 -16.81 4.13
N LYS A 105 -11.63 -16.67 5.19
CA LYS A 105 -12.04 -16.98 6.55
C LYS A 105 -13.06 -15.98 7.12
N ASN A 106 -12.91 -14.71 6.78
CA ASN A 106 -13.64 -13.59 7.40
C ASN A 106 -14.57 -12.85 6.41
N GLY A 107 -14.81 -13.41 5.22
CA GLY A 107 -15.48 -12.74 4.12
C GLY A 107 -14.61 -11.61 3.54
N ASN A 108 -15.24 -10.57 2.97
CA ASN A 108 -14.53 -9.41 2.45
C ASN A 108 -14.06 -8.43 3.55
N TYR A 109 -14.32 -8.77 4.80
CA TYR A 109 -14.04 -7.94 5.97
C TYR A 109 -13.07 -8.65 6.90
N PHE A 110 -12.18 -7.88 7.48
CA PHE A 110 -11.30 -8.38 8.53
C PHE A 110 -12.06 -8.37 9.86
N ILE A 111 -12.18 -9.53 10.48
CA ILE A 111 -12.56 -9.63 11.89
C ILE A 111 -11.26 -9.61 12.68
N ASN A 112 -11.16 -8.71 13.65
CA ASN A 112 -9.97 -8.45 14.45
C ASN A 112 -9.65 -9.65 15.39
N ASP A 113 -9.49 -10.86 14.80
CA ASP A 113 -9.20 -12.07 15.55
C ASP A 113 -7.70 -12.24 15.82
N LYS A 114 -7.38 -12.86 16.93
CA LYS A 114 -6.01 -13.15 17.38
C LYS A 114 -5.25 -14.00 16.36
N LYS A 115 -5.90 -15.01 15.77
CA LYS A 115 -5.29 -15.95 14.80
C LYS A 115 -4.82 -15.24 13.53
N SER A 116 -5.61 -14.32 12.98
CA SER A 116 -5.23 -13.55 11.79
C SER A 116 -4.02 -12.64 12.07
N LYS A 117 -3.98 -12.00 13.25
CA LYS A 117 -2.83 -11.19 13.68
C LYS A 117 -1.57 -12.03 13.84
N GLU A 118 -1.67 -13.16 14.51
CA GLU A 118 -0.55 -14.10 14.68
C GLU A 118 -0.03 -14.60 13.33
N LEU A 119 -0.93 -14.93 12.39
CA LEU A 119 -0.54 -15.36 11.05
C LEU A 119 0.21 -14.26 10.28
N ILE A 120 -0.23 -13.00 10.37
CA ILE A 120 0.47 -11.86 9.78
C ILE A 120 1.87 -11.74 10.38
N GLN A 121 2.00 -11.81 11.71
CA GLN A 121 3.29 -11.72 12.39
C GLN A 121 4.22 -12.89 12.07
N LYS A 122 3.70 -14.12 12.03
CA LYS A 122 4.45 -15.31 11.61
C LYS A 122 4.95 -15.18 10.18
N THR A 123 4.09 -14.69 9.29
CA THR A 123 4.47 -14.46 7.89
C THR A 123 5.54 -13.37 7.77
N LYS A 124 5.41 -12.27 8.51
CA LYS A 124 6.42 -11.20 8.56
C LYS A 124 7.79 -11.76 8.96
N LYS A 125 7.87 -12.50 10.08
CA LYS A 125 9.12 -13.14 10.55
C LYS A 125 9.69 -14.10 9.51
N SER A 126 8.85 -14.93 8.89
CA SER A 126 9.26 -15.89 7.84
C SER A 126 9.85 -15.18 6.61
N LEU A 127 9.23 -14.09 6.15
CA LEU A 127 9.72 -13.31 5.01
C LEU A 127 11.08 -12.67 5.31
N THR A 128 11.21 -12.02 6.47
CA THR A 128 12.46 -11.39 6.89
C THR A 128 13.61 -12.40 6.92
N LYS A 129 13.40 -13.57 7.57
CA LYS A 129 14.44 -14.61 7.68
C LYS A 129 14.77 -15.24 6.32
N LYS A 130 13.75 -15.54 5.50
CA LYS A 130 13.94 -16.30 4.26
C LYS A 130 14.61 -15.49 3.14
N TYR A 131 14.30 -14.21 3.04
CA TYR A 131 14.71 -13.37 1.92
C TYR A 131 15.69 -12.25 2.30
N ASP A 132 16.14 -12.24 3.55
CA ASP A 132 17.04 -11.22 4.10
C ASP A 132 16.58 -9.79 3.79
N ILE A 133 15.31 -9.52 4.08
CA ILE A 133 14.67 -8.22 3.83
C ILE A 133 14.39 -7.46 5.12
N LYS A 134 14.53 -6.15 5.08
CA LYS A 134 14.11 -5.26 6.15
C LYS A 134 12.68 -4.80 5.91
N ILE A 135 11.72 -5.21 6.74
CA ILE A 135 10.32 -4.78 6.63
C ILE A 135 10.08 -3.58 7.54
N GLU A 136 9.71 -2.44 6.97
CA GLU A 136 9.30 -1.25 7.73
C GLU A 136 7.94 -1.45 8.38
N TYR A 137 6.95 -1.85 7.57
CA TYR A 137 5.63 -2.22 8.06
C TYR A 137 5.04 -3.36 7.24
N MET A 138 4.22 -4.17 7.89
CA MET A 138 3.35 -5.18 7.31
C MET A 138 2.11 -5.26 8.19
N GLU A 139 1.01 -4.64 7.76
CA GLU A 139 -0.19 -4.48 8.57
C GLU A 139 -1.45 -4.31 7.75
N CYS A 140 -2.57 -4.76 8.30
CA CYS A 140 -3.88 -4.51 7.71
C CYS A 140 -4.42 -3.15 8.16
N ARG A 141 -4.98 -2.41 7.19
CA ARG A 141 -5.67 -1.15 7.45
C ARG A 141 -7.02 -1.15 6.75
N ASN A 142 -8.01 -0.58 7.40
CA ASN A 142 -9.30 -0.38 6.78
C ASN A 142 -9.22 0.72 5.71
N LEU A 143 -10.06 0.62 4.69
CA LEU A 143 -10.01 1.50 3.52
C LEU A 143 -10.80 2.80 3.69
N LEU A 144 -11.56 2.95 4.79
CA LEU A 144 -12.40 4.13 5.02
C LEU A 144 -11.64 5.25 5.72
N ASP A 145 -10.73 4.89 6.66
CA ASP A 145 -10.02 5.86 7.50
C ASP A 145 -8.54 5.50 7.77
N LEU A 146 -8.05 4.41 7.16
CA LEU A 146 -6.71 3.85 7.37
C LEU A 146 -6.40 3.49 8.85
N SER A 147 -7.40 3.37 9.70
CA SER A 147 -7.22 2.94 11.09
C SER A 147 -6.93 1.43 11.17
N THR A 148 -6.54 0.97 12.36
CA THR A 148 -6.40 -0.46 12.69
C THR A 148 -7.70 -1.10 13.15
N ASN A 149 -8.78 -0.34 13.27
CA ASN A 149 -10.10 -0.87 13.54
C ASN A 149 -10.68 -1.49 12.27
N LEU A 150 -10.60 -2.81 12.19
CA LEU A 150 -10.93 -3.58 10.98
C LEU A 150 -12.26 -4.35 11.10
N ASN A 151 -13.00 -4.19 12.21
CA ASN A 151 -14.22 -4.94 12.46
C ASN A 151 -15.26 -4.72 11.35
N LYS A 152 -15.55 -5.77 10.59
CA LYS A 152 -16.49 -5.77 9.46
C LYS A 152 -16.28 -4.63 8.46
N LYS A 153 -15.02 -4.17 8.26
CA LYS A 153 -14.66 -3.10 7.32
C LYS A 153 -13.81 -3.62 6.18
N PRO A 154 -13.98 -3.08 4.96
CA PRO A 154 -13.08 -3.41 3.84
C PRO A 154 -11.65 -3.02 4.21
N PHE A 155 -10.70 -3.89 3.88
CA PHE A 155 -9.30 -3.71 4.30
C PHE A 155 -8.32 -4.14 3.22
N LYS A 156 -7.10 -3.64 3.34
CA LYS A 156 -5.93 -4.12 2.61
C LYS A 156 -4.81 -4.48 3.57
N LEU A 157 -3.98 -5.44 3.13
CA LEU A 157 -2.70 -5.75 3.74
C LEU A 157 -1.63 -4.86 3.09
N PHE A 158 -1.06 -3.94 3.83
CA PHE A 158 -0.02 -3.02 3.39
C PHE A 158 1.36 -3.54 3.75
N LEU A 159 2.30 -3.39 2.84
CA LEU A 159 3.70 -3.77 3.02
C LEU A 159 4.63 -2.66 2.55
N SER A 160 5.69 -2.40 3.33
CA SER A 160 6.89 -1.71 2.87
C SER A 160 8.11 -2.47 3.35
N TYR A 161 9.04 -2.70 2.44
CA TYR A 161 10.26 -3.43 2.73
C TYR A 161 11.43 -2.96 1.87
N PHE A 162 12.62 -3.20 2.33
CA PHE A 162 13.83 -3.06 1.55
C PHE A 162 14.27 -4.44 1.06
N LEU A 163 14.51 -4.55 -0.23
CA LEU A 163 15.25 -5.63 -0.84
C LEU A 163 16.61 -5.05 -1.20
N LYS A 164 17.63 -5.42 -0.42
CA LYS A 164 18.89 -4.67 -0.33
C LYS A 164 18.61 -3.18 -0.07
N ASN A 165 19.07 -2.31 -0.96
CA ASN A 165 18.91 -0.85 -0.83
C ASN A 165 17.65 -0.29 -1.51
N ILE A 166 16.83 -1.14 -2.16
CA ILE A 166 15.67 -0.70 -2.93
C ILE A 166 14.43 -0.84 -2.07
N ARG A 167 13.82 0.31 -1.75
CA ARG A 167 12.56 0.36 -1.01
C ARG A 167 11.38 0.07 -1.92
N LEU A 168 10.65 -0.99 -1.61
CA LEU A 168 9.44 -1.40 -2.32
C LEU A 168 8.21 -1.28 -1.41
N ILE A 169 7.09 -0.92 -2.02
CA ILE A 169 5.78 -0.92 -1.35
C ILE A 169 4.77 -1.70 -2.17
N ASP A 170 3.82 -2.31 -1.49
CA ASP A 170 2.70 -2.98 -2.11
C ASP A 170 1.47 -3.02 -1.17
N ASN A 171 0.30 -3.34 -1.73
CA ASN A 171 -0.90 -3.64 -0.96
C ASN A 171 -1.75 -4.71 -1.66
N PHE A 172 -2.49 -5.49 -0.86
CA PHE A 172 -3.24 -6.65 -1.30
C PHE A 172 -4.67 -6.64 -0.77
#